data_83d634665f6953a4f3fde968ae93faf2
#
_entry.id   83d634665f6953a4f3fde968ae93faf2
#
_cell.length_a   1.000
_cell.length_b   1.000
_cell.length_c   1.000
_cell.angle_alpha   90.00
_cell.angle_beta   90.00
_cell.angle_gamma   90.00
#
_symmetry.space_group_name_H-M   'P 1'
#
loop_
_entity.id
_entity.type
_entity.pdbx_description
1 polymer ?
#
loop_
_entity_poly.entity_id
_entity_poly.type
_entity_poly.pdbx_seq_one_letter_code
_entity_poly.pdbx_strand_id
1 'polypeptide(L)'
;KTAVEEVGIDTRNLIMDENCHTTLAFVHTYPDGDRDFSFYRNPGADMMLRKEDLHEDLIRDAKIFHYGTLSMTHDGVREATKKAIDIAKESGAILSFDPNLRPPLWKTLDDAKEQVAYGLSKCDVLKISDNEIQWFTGEEDFDAGIAKLRERRFSIGSSGYDHPFFFQ
;
A
#
# COMPACT_ATOMS: atom_id res chain seq x y z
N LYS A 1 -9.12 -18.75 3.28
CA LYS A 1 -8.84 -19.06 1.86
C LYS A 1 -10.13 -19.39 1.14
N THR A 2 -10.91 -20.38 1.59
CA THR A 2 -12.17 -20.82 0.96
C THR A 2 -13.14 -19.67 0.66
N ALA A 3 -13.40 -18.78 1.63
CA ALA A 3 -14.33 -17.66 1.44
C ALA A 3 -13.94 -16.69 0.30
N VAL A 4 -12.65 -16.52 0.04
CA VAL A 4 -12.16 -15.67 -1.08
C VAL A 4 -12.27 -16.42 -2.41
N GLU A 5 -12.06 -17.74 -2.41
CA GLU A 5 -12.23 -18.59 -3.59
C GLU A 5 -13.70 -18.68 -4.03
N GLU A 6 -14.64 -18.73 -3.08
CA GLU A 6 -16.09 -18.76 -3.34
C GLU A 6 -16.60 -17.52 -4.08
N VAL A 7 -15.93 -16.38 -3.93
CA VAL A 7 -16.26 -15.14 -4.67
C VAL A 7 -15.40 -14.94 -5.93
N GLY A 8 -14.67 -15.98 -6.35
CA GLY A 8 -13.92 -15.98 -7.61
C GLY A 8 -12.55 -15.29 -7.58
N ILE A 9 -12.00 -15.03 -6.39
CA ILE A 9 -10.66 -14.47 -6.27
C ILE A 9 -9.62 -15.58 -6.42
N ASP A 10 -8.62 -15.36 -7.28
CA ASP A 10 -7.50 -16.28 -7.44
C ASP A 10 -6.62 -16.27 -6.19
N THR A 11 -6.48 -17.42 -5.56
CA THR A 11 -5.73 -17.56 -4.29
C THR A 11 -4.36 -18.22 -4.45
N ARG A 12 -3.84 -18.34 -5.67
CA ARG A 12 -2.52 -18.95 -5.90
C ARG A 12 -1.40 -18.19 -5.15
N ASN A 13 -1.54 -16.88 -4.99
CA ASN A 13 -0.62 -16.03 -4.21
C ASN A 13 -0.99 -15.90 -2.73
N LEU A 14 -2.06 -16.56 -2.25
CA LEU A 14 -2.43 -16.56 -0.85
C LEU A 14 -1.72 -17.71 -0.11
N ILE A 15 -0.62 -17.38 0.52
CA ILE A 15 0.21 -18.32 1.28
C ILE A 15 -0.37 -18.48 2.69
N MET A 16 -0.44 -19.72 3.15
CA MET A 16 -0.83 -20.04 4.53
C MET A 16 0.46 -20.31 5.33
N ASP A 17 0.74 -19.46 6.32
CA ASP A 17 1.88 -19.65 7.22
C ASP A 17 1.45 -20.52 8.41
N GLU A 18 2.15 -21.64 8.64
CA GLU A 18 1.85 -22.58 9.71
C GLU A 18 2.44 -22.14 11.07
N ASN A 19 3.36 -21.18 11.05
CA ASN A 19 4.12 -20.75 12.24
C ASN A 19 3.69 -19.39 12.76
N CYS A 20 2.88 -18.66 12.01
CA CYS A 20 2.45 -17.32 12.36
C CYS A 20 0.94 -17.14 12.20
N HIS A 21 0.29 -16.63 13.22
CA HIS A 21 -1.15 -16.38 13.19
C HIS A 21 -1.52 -15.18 12.30
N THR A 22 -2.74 -15.17 11.79
CA THR A 22 -3.32 -14.04 11.08
C THR A 22 -3.37 -12.80 11.98
N THR A 23 -3.06 -11.64 11.43
CA THR A 23 -3.30 -10.34 12.07
C THR A 23 -4.78 -10.18 12.41
N LEU A 24 -5.08 -9.73 13.63
CA LEU A 24 -6.42 -9.35 14.04
C LEU A 24 -6.52 -7.83 14.09
N ALA A 25 -7.59 -7.30 13.52
CA ALA A 25 -7.94 -5.89 13.58
C ALA A 25 -9.30 -5.75 14.30
N PHE A 26 -9.30 -5.03 15.41
CA PHE A 26 -10.51 -4.69 16.15
C PHE A 26 -10.94 -3.29 15.76
N VAL A 27 -12.18 -3.15 15.33
CA VAL A 27 -12.74 -1.87 14.91
C VAL A 27 -13.68 -1.36 15.99
N HIS A 28 -13.36 -0.19 16.54
CA HIS A 28 -14.23 0.54 17.46
C HIS A 28 -15.00 1.59 16.67
N THR A 29 -16.32 1.51 16.68
CA THR A 29 -17.18 2.50 16.02
C THR A 29 -17.76 3.46 17.05
N TYR A 30 -17.73 4.75 16.76
CA TYR A 30 -18.28 5.81 17.59
C TYR A 30 -19.67 6.23 17.12
N PRO A 31 -20.50 6.86 18.02
CA PRO A 31 -21.87 7.27 17.66
C PRO A 31 -21.95 8.29 16.53
N ASP A 32 -20.90 9.06 16.29
CA ASP A 32 -20.76 10.04 15.21
C ASP A 32 -20.40 9.42 13.85
N GLY A 33 -20.19 8.07 13.82
CA GLY A 33 -19.81 7.32 12.63
C GLY A 33 -18.30 7.21 12.40
N ASP A 34 -17.50 7.82 13.26
CA ASP A 34 -16.05 7.66 13.24
C ASP A 34 -15.64 6.28 13.79
N ARG A 35 -14.40 5.88 13.53
CA ARG A 35 -13.88 4.57 13.90
C ARG A 35 -12.40 4.60 14.24
N ASP A 36 -12.02 3.79 15.21
CA ASP A 36 -10.64 3.56 15.60
C ASP A 36 -10.27 2.08 15.44
N PHE A 37 -8.98 1.80 15.32
CA PHE A 37 -8.46 0.47 15.05
C PHE A 37 -7.42 0.07 16.10
N SER A 38 -7.60 -1.13 16.65
CA SER A 38 -6.58 -1.80 17.47
C SER A 38 -6.11 -3.07 16.75
N PHE A 39 -4.80 -3.31 16.74
CA PHE A 39 -4.21 -4.41 15.99
C PHE A 39 -3.49 -5.40 16.91
N TYR A 40 -3.72 -6.70 16.69
CA TYR A 40 -2.88 -7.77 17.20
C TYR A 40 -2.03 -8.31 16.03
N ARG A 41 -0.80 -7.79 15.92
CA ARG A 41 0.09 -7.97 14.75
C ARG A 41 1.57 -7.93 15.19
N ASN A 42 1.95 -8.86 16.11
CA ASN A 42 3.32 -8.86 16.63
C ASN A 42 3.88 -10.29 16.82
N PRO A 43 4.34 -10.94 15.74
CA PRO A 43 4.10 -10.65 14.34
C PRO A 43 2.73 -11.14 13.87
N GLY A 44 2.23 -10.64 12.74
CA GLY A 44 1.13 -11.23 11.98
C GLY A 44 1.65 -11.93 10.73
N ALA A 45 0.94 -12.95 10.23
CA ALA A 45 1.36 -13.70 9.05
C ALA A 45 1.55 -12.82 7.79
N ASP A 46 0.80 -11.74 7.69
CA ASP A 46 0.95 -10.75 6.62
C ASP A 46 2.32 -10.05 6.61
N MET A 47 3.06 -10.06 7.71
CA MET A 47 4.42 -9.53 7.79
C MET A 47 5.49 -10.53 7.34
N MET A 48 5.11 -11.82 7.18
CA MET A 48 6.06 -12.91 6.92
C MET A 48 6.32 -13.14 5.43
N LEU A 49 5.54 -12.51 4.54
CA LEU A 49 5.74 -12.62 3.10
C LEU A 49 7.14 -12.14 2.71
N ARG A 50 7.84 -12.92 1.91
CA ARG A 50 9.19 -12.66 1.42
C ARG A 50 9.21 -12.59 -0.10
N LYS A 51 10.26 -12.00 -0.65
CA LYS A 51 10.42 -11.87 -2.10
C LYS A 51 10.53 -13.23 -2.82
N GLU A 52 10.99 -14.27 -2.11
CA GLU A 52 11.08 -15.64 -2.62
C GLU A 52 9.72 -16.34 -2.75
N ASP A 53 8.71 -15.83 -2.01
CA ASP A 53 7.35 -16.36 -2.00
C ASP A 53 6.48 -15.83 -3.15
N LEU A 54 6.99 -14.85 -3.91
CA LEU A 54 6.22 -14.20 -4.97
C LEU A 54 6.05 -15.11 -6.18
N HIS A 55 4.82 -15.31 -6.60
CA HIS A 55 4.50 -15.92 -7.89
C HIS A 55 4.59 -14.86 -8.99
N GLU A 56 5.80 -14.65 -9.52
CA GLU A 56 6.09 -13.57 -10.46
C GLU A 56 5.20 -13.61 -11.71
N ASP A 57 4.87 -14.80 -12.22
CA ASP A 57 4.01 -14.95 -13.40
C ASP A 57 2.63 -14.29 -13.21
N LEU A 58 2.03 -14.46 -12.03
CA LEU A 58 0.74 -13.84 -11.72
C LEU A 58 0.83 -12.30 -11.66
N ILE A 59 1.98 -11.79 -11.20
CA ILE A 59 2.22 -10.35 -11.16
C ILE A 59 2.43 -9.82 -12.59
N ARG A 60 3.17 -10.56 -13.43
CA ARG A 60 3.44 -10.18 -14.82
C ARG A 60 2.18 -10.16 -15.68
N ASP A 61 1.22 -11.04 -15.41
CA ASP A 61 -0.07 -11.12 -16.11
C ASP A 61 -1.09 -10.07 -15.66
N ALA A 62 -0.81 -9.34 -14.58
CA ALA A 62 -1.72 -8.36 -14.03
C ALA A 62 -1.84 -7.13 -14.93
N LYS A 63 -3.07 -6.66 -15.16
CA LYS A 63 -3.34 -5.37 -15.83
C LYS A 63 -3.20 -4.19 -14.89
N ILE A 64 -3.55 -4.40 -13.61
CA ILE A 64 -3.44 -3.43 -12.53
C ILE A 64 -2.78 -4.12 -11.35
N PHE A 65 -1.76 -3.50 -10.80
CA PHE A 65 -1.14 -3.92 -9.54
C PHE A 65 -1.43 -2.88 -8.47
N HIS A 66 -2.24 -3.28 -7.48
CA HIS A 66 -2.61 -2.41 -6.37
C HIS A 66 -1.75 -2.71 -5.14
N TYR A 67 -1.26 -1.67 -4.47
CA TYR A 67 -0.45 -1.80 -3.25
C TYR A 67 -0.73 -0.66 -2.28
N GLY A 68 -0.31 -0.87 -1.03
CA GLY A 68 -0.42 0.12 0.04
C GLY A 68 0.75 0.02 1.00
N THR A 69 0.73 0.83 2.06
CA THR A 69 1.87 0.90 2.99
C THR A 69 1.85 -0.14 4.11
N LEU A 70 0.75 -0.84 4.33
CA LEU A 70 0.69 -1.88 5.38
C LEU A 70 1.70 -3.01 5.14
N SER A 71 1.94 -3.36 3.88
CA SER A 71 2.97 -4.32 3.48
C SER A 71 4.39 -3.72 3.42
N MET A 72 4.57 -2.49 3.88
CA MET A 72 5.88 -1.82 3.96
C MET A 72 6.33 -1.53 5.40
N THR A 73 5.55 -1.95 6.39
CA THR A 73 5.81 -1.71 7.83
C THR A 73 6.90 -2.59 8.42
N HIS A 74 7.30 -3.68 7.74
CA HIS A 74 8.33 -4.62 8.18
C HIS A 74 9.27 -4.98 7.03
N ASP A 75 10.56 -5.16 7.31
CA ASP A 75 11.61 -5.25 6.30
C ASP A 75 11.39 -6.36 5.27
N GLY A 76 11.06 -7.59 5.69
CA GLY A 76 10.88 -8.72 4.77
C GLY A 76 9.73 -8.51 3.77
N VAL A 77 8.54 -8.13 4.27
CA VAL A 77 7.37 -7.88 3.41
C VAL A 77 7.53 -6.60 2.60
N ARG A 78 8.31 -5.62 3.10
CA ARG A 78 8.67 -4.40 2.37
C ARG A 78 9.50 -4.73 1.12
N GLU A 79 10.52 -5.59 1.27
CA GLU A 79 11.32 -6.06 0.13
C GLU A 79 10.48 -6.83 -0.89
N ALA A 80 9.58 -7.71 -0.43
CA ALA A 80 8.65 -8.42 -1.29
C ALA A 80 7.74 -7.46 -2.07
N THR A 81 7.16 -6.47 -1.37
CA THR A 81 6.29 -5.46 -1.98
C THR A 81 7.04 -4.64 -3.03
N LYS A 82 8.25 -4.17 -2.72
CA LYS A 82 9.07 -3.40 -3.68
C LYS A 82 9.43 -4.23 -4.90
N LYS A 83 9.83 -5.50 -4.71
CA LYS A 83 10.08 -6.42 -5.83
C LYS A 83 8.84 -6.64 -6.70
N ALA A 84 7.67 -6.84 -6.07
CA ALA A 84 6.41 -7.02 -6.80
C ALA A 84 6.01 -5.78 -7.62
N ILE A 85 6.21 -4.58 -7.07
CA ILE A 85 6.01 -3.30 -7.78
C ILE A 85 6.92 -3.22 -9.01
N ASP A 86 8.20 -3.55 -8.86
CA ASP A 86 9.16 -3.49 -9.97
C ASP A 86 8.80 -4.49 -11.08
N ILE A 87 8.42 -5.73 -10.73
CA ILE A 87 7.94 -6.74 -11.69
C ILE A 87 6.70 -6.27 -12.44
N ALA A 88 5.71 -5.75 -11.73
CA ALA A 88 4.47 -5.24 -12.31
C ALA A 88 4.75 -4.08 -13.28
N LYS A 89 5.62 -3.15 -12.89
CA LYS A 89 6.05 -2.03 -13.73
C LYS A 89 6.76 -2.49 -14.99
N GLU A 90 7.69 -3.42 -14.89
CA GLU A 90 8.41 -4.00 -16.04
C GLU A 90 7.47 -4.70 -17.02
N SER A 91 6.37 -5.26 -16.53
CA SER A 91 5.34 -5.93 -17.35
C SER A 91 4.33 -4.98 -17.96
N GLY A 92 4.39 -3.68 -17.65
CA GLY A 92 3.47 -2.67 -18.16
C GLY A 92 2.11 -2.62 -17.45
N ALA A 93 2.00 -3.17 -16.24
CA ALA A 93 0.80 -3.05 -15.44
C ALA A 93 0.62 -1.59 -14.93
N ILE A 94 -0.64 -1.16 -14.81
CA ILE A 94 -0.98 0.11 -14.15
C ILE A 94 -0.75 -0.06 -12.64
N LEU A 95 0.06 0.81 -12.06
CA LEU A 95 0.39 0.80 -10.64
C LEU A 95 -0.60 1.69 -9.86
N SER A 96 -1.44 1.06 -9.02
CA SER A 96 -2.42 1.75 -8.18
C SER A 96 -1.95 1.74 -6.72
N PHE A 97 -1.91 2.90 -6.10
CA PHE A 97 -1.42 3.09 -4.74
C PHE A 97 -2.46 3.73 -3.82
N ASP A 98 -2.66 3.13 -2.64
CA ASP A 98 -3.38 3.72 -1.51
C ASP A 98 -2.45 3.67 -0.28
N PRO A 99 -1.92 4.80 0.22
CA PRO A 99 -1.08 4.81 1.41
C PRO A 99 -1.73 4.09 2.57
N ASN A 100 -3.00 4.35 2.81
CA ASN A 100 -3.82 3.76 3.86
C ASN A 100 -3.07 3.71 5.20
N LEU A 101 -2.54 4.87 5.59
CA LEU A 101 -1.64 5.01 6.73
C LEU A 101 -2.30 4.55 8.04
N ARG A 102 -1.58 3.75 8.79
CA ARG A 102 -1.95 3.33 10.14
C ARG A 102 -0.77 3.61 11.08
N PRO A 103 -0.70 4.82 11.67
CA PRO A 103 0.43 5.25 12.49
C PRO A 103 0.88 4.23 13.55
N PRO A 104 -0.03 3.54 14.27
CA PRO A 104 0.37 2.57 15.32
C PRO A 104 1.14 1.36 14.81
N LEU A 105 1.15 1.09 13.49
CA LEU A 105 1.85 -0.06 12.90
C LEU A 105 3.29 0.26 12.46
N TRP A 106 3.70 1.51 12.59
CA TRP A 106 5.03 1.96 12.19
C TRP A 106 5.96 2.11 13.37
N LYS A 107 7.25 1.80 13.18
CA LYS A 107 8.29 2.06 14.18
C LYS A 107 8.49 3.56 14.40
N THR A 108 8.45 4.33 13.32
CA THR A 108 8.52 5.80 13.32
C THR A 108 7.66 6.36 12.18
N LEU A 109 7.18 7.59 12.36
CA LEU A 109 6.46 8.29 11.28
C LEU A 109 7.39 8.75 10.16
N ASP A 110 8.67 8.87 10.41
CA ASP A 110 9.67 9.18 9.37
C ASP A 110 9.85 7.99 8.43
N ASP A 111 9.90 6.76 8.95
CA ASP A 111 9.90 5.54 8.12
C ASP A 111 8.61 5.46 7.30
N ALA A 112 7.45 5.75 7.91
CA ALA A 112 6.18 5.82 7.18
C ALA A 112 6.24 6.84 6.02
N LYS A 113 6.75 8.05 6.27
CA LYS A 113 6.91 9.10 5.25
C LYS A 113 7.80 8.66 4.10
N GLU A 114 8.90 7.97 4.40
CA GLU A 114 9.81 7.44 3.38
C GLU A 114 9.10 6.42 2.48
N GLN A 115 8.35 5.49 3.08
CA GLN A 115 7.64 4.46 2.30
C GLN A 115 6.46 5.03 1.52
N VAL A 116 5.74 6.02 2.04
CA VAL A 116 4.73 6.77 1.28
C VAL A 116 5.35 7.49 0.10
N ALA A 117 6.49 8.18 0.30
CA ALA A 117 7.22 8.84 -0.78
C ALA A 117 7.66 7.84 -1.86
N TYR A 118 8.16 6.65 -1.46
CA TYR A 118 8.49 5.57 -2.39
C TYR A 118 7.27 5.14 -3.20
N GLY A 119 6.13 4.87 -2.54
CA GLY A 119 4.89 4.45 -3.21
C GLY A 119 4.42 5.51 -4.23
N LEU A 120 4.42 6.78 -3.83
CA LEU A 120 4.09 7.91 -4.71
C LEU A 120 4.99 8.00 -5.94
N SER A 121 6.28 7.69 -5.81
CA SER A 121 7.24 7.74 -6.93
C SER A 121 7.02 6.65 -7.98
N LYS A 122 6.28 5.60 -7.63
CA LYS A 122 6.08 4.43 -8.50
C LYS A 122 4.68 4.39 -9.14
N CYS A 123 3.65 4.95 -8.49
CA CYS A 123 2.26 4.77 -8.88
C CYS A 123 1.86 5.58 -10.12
N ASP A 124 0.90 5.03 -10.88
CA ASP A 124 0.21 5.72 -11.97
C ASP A 124 -1.12 6.29 -11.48
N VAL A 125 -1.78 5.59 -10.55
CA VAL A 125 -3.05 5.97 -9.93
C VAL A 125 -2.85 6.07 -8.43
N LEU A 126 -3.26 7.19 -7.83
CA LEU A 126 -3.22 7.44 -6.41
C LEU A 126 -4.63 7.61 -5.84
N LYS A 127 -4.98 6.83 -4.81
CA LYS A 127 -6.09 7.12 -3.90
C LYS A 127 -5.46 7.55 -2.56
N ILE A 128 -5.87 8.69 -2.03
CA ILE A 128 -5.35 9.23 -0.77
C ILE A 128 -6.45 10.02 -0.06
N SER A 129 -6.50 9.98 1.27
CA SER A 129 -7.44 10.75 2.07
C SER A 129 -6.91 12.14 2.41
N ASP A 130 -7.82 13.07 2.75
CA ASP A 130 -7.49 14.44 3.13
C ASP A 130 -6.49 14.49 4.29
N ASN A 131 -6.72 13.69 5.33
CA ASN A 131 -5.84 13.60 6.49
C ASN A 131 -4.43 13.12 6.12
N GLU A 132 -4.32 12.19 5.17
CA GLU A 132 -3.03 11.71 4.67
C GLU A 132 -2.32 12.76 3.83
N ILE A 133 -3.05 13.52 3.02
CA ILE A 133 -2.49 14.65 2.26
C ILE A 133 -1.90 15.67 3.22
N GLN A 134 -2.69 16.12 4.22
CA GLN A 134 -2.24 17.06 5.23
C GLN A 134 -1.02 16.53 5.99
N TRP A 135 -1.07 15.30 6.47
CA TRP A 135 0.04 14.69 7.20
C TRP A 135 1.32 14.60 6.37
N PHE A 136 1.21 14.22 5.09
CA PHE A 136 2.36 14.00 4.22
C PHE A 136 2.97 15.32 3.72
N THR A 137 2.13 16.28 3.31
CA THR A 137 2.55 17.54 2.71
C THR A 137 2.77 18.66 3.72
N GLY A 138 2.06 18.63 4.85
CA GLY A 138 1.98 19.70 5.84
C GLY A 138 1.06 20.86 5.41
N GLU A 139 0.30 20.71 4.31
CA GLU A 139 -0.65 21.72 3.82
C GLU A 139 -2.03 21.46 4.42
N GLU A 140 -2.67 22.50 4.95
CA GLU A 140 -4.04 22.43 5.45
C GLU A 140 -5.07 22.55 4.31
N ASP A 141 -4.72 23.28 3.25
CA ASP A 141 -5.55 23.41 2.06
C ASP A 141 -5.38 22.17 1.16
N PHE A 142 -6.51 21.58 0.76
CA PHE A 142 -6.54 20.35 -0.04
C PHE A 142 -5.89 20.52 -1.41
N ASP A 143 -6.20 21.63 -2.11
CA ASP A 143 -5.69 21.88 -3.45
C ASP A 143 -4.19 22.19 -3.44
N ALA A 144 -3.72 22.92 -2.43
CA ALA A 144 -2.29 23.15 -2.18
C ALA A 144 -1.56 21.84 -1.88
N GLY A 145 -2.17 20.97 -1.06
CA GLY A 145 -1.64 19.64 -0.77
C GLY A 145 -1.50 18.79 -2.04
N ILE A 146 -2.53 18.74 -2.89
CA ILE A 146 -2.49 18.05 -4.18
C ILE A 146 -1.39 18.62 -5.10
N ALA A 147 -1.29 19.94 -5.19
CA ALA A 147 -0.26 20.58 -6.01
C ALA A 147 1.14 20.14 -5.56
N LYS A 148 1.39 20.15 -4.25
CA LYS A 148 2.66 19.73 -3.66
C LYS A 148 2.98 18.24 -3.87
N LEU A 149 1.96 17.37 -3.86
CA LEU A 149 2.13 15.95 -4.20
C LEU A 149 2.53 15.77 -5.66
N ARG A 150 1.93 16.53 -6.58
CA ARG A 150 2.27 16.52 -8.01
C ARG A 150 3.71 16.96 -8.25
N GLU A 151 4.15 18.06 -7.63
CA GLU A 151 5.53 18.55 -7.73
C GLU A 151 6.54 17.50 -7.25
N ARG A 152 6.30 16.86 -6.11
CA ARG A 152 7.18 15.81 -5.57
C ARG A 152 7.27 14.58 -6.47
N ARG A 153 6.18 14.19 -7.12
CA ARG A 153 6.19 13.08 -8.06
C ARG A 153 7.11 13.34 -9.26
N PHE A 154 7.08 14.53 -9.80
CA PHE A 154 7.98 14.94 -10.92
C PHE A 154 9.45 15.07 -10.49
N SER A 155 9.71 15.36 -9.22
CA SER A 155 11.08 15.50 -8.70
C SER A 155 11.78 14.18 -8.45
N ILE A 156 11.05 13.06 -8.32
CA ILE A 156 11.60 11.73 -7.93
C ILE A 156 11.81 10.82 -9.16
N GLY A 157 11.46 11.26 -10.34
CA GLY A 157 11.72 10.54 -11.59
C GLY A 157 10.48 10.34 -12.44
N SER A 158 10.48 11.02 -13.55
CA SER A 158 9.45 10.93 -14.59
C SER A 158 9.52 9.59 -15.31
N SER A 159 8.58 8.71 -15.10
CA SER A 159 8.25 7.67 -16.07
C SER A 159 7.04 8.15 -16.88
N GLY A 160 7.29 8.50 -18.07
CA GLY A 160 6.60 8.84 -19.30
C GLY A 160 5.07 8.76 -19.47
N TYR A 161 4.25 8.95 -18.45
CA TYR A 161 2.80 9.07 -18.59
C TYR A 161 2.32 10.37 -17.94
N ASP A 162 1.72 11.24 -18.75
CA ASP A 162 1.42 12.64 -18.41
C ASP A 162 0.16 12.87 -17.55
N HIS A 163 -0.57 11.85 -17.10
CA HIS A 163 -1.81 12.06 -16.34
C HIS A 163 -1.99 11.07 -15.19
N PRO A 164 -1.77 11.50 -13.92
CA PRO A 164 -2.26 10.76 -12.77
C PRO A 164 -3.79 10.96 -12.62
N PHE A 165 -4.54 9.87 -12.57
CA PHE A 165 -5.94 9.92 -12.17
C PHE A 165 -6.00 9.90 -10.64
N PHE A 166 -6.70 10.91 -10.06
CA PHE A 166 -7.06 10.92 -8.66
C PHE A 166 -8.53 10.50 -8.55
N PHE A 167 -8.83 9.54 -7.67
CA PHE A 167 -10.18 9.22 -7.26
C PHE A 167 -10.32 9.56 -5.77
N GLN A 168 -11.41 10.27 -5.44
CA GLN A 168 -11.86 10.48 -4.07
C GLN A 168 -12.57 9.24 -3.53
#